data_eac71b02fc5a61df315740ccf0e7e0da
#
_entry.id   eac71b02fc5a61df315740ccf0e7e0da
#
_cell.length_a   1.000
_cell.length_b   1.000
_cell.length_c   1.000
_cell.angle_alpha   90.00
_cell.angle_beta   90.00
_cell.angle_gamma   90.00
#
_symmetry.space_group_name_H-M   'P 1'
#
loop_
_entity.id
_entity.type
_entity.pdbx_description
1 polymer ?
#
loop_
_entity_poly.entity_id
_entity_poly.type
_entity_poly.pdbx_seq_one_letter_code
_entity_poly.pdbx_strand_id
1 'polypeptide(L)'
;VLFRSGDKVVWRPGLNAATAGVIEAVHPRHSVLTRPDFYDGVKPIAANIDQIIIVSAVMPEFSTNIVDRYLVAAEDVEIAPLIVLNKVDMLDEAARTRVEGQLAAYRKLGYPVILVSCESGEGLDALKAALTDKISIFVGQSGVGKSSLTNALMPGLGVLTGEISENSGLGTHTTTTARLYHFPSGGDLIDSPGIREFALWHLEADRITWCFVEFRDYLGSCKFRDCTHKDDPGCALRAAVSSGAISPDRFHNYHRILETMQEARHGRQQARL
;
A
#
# COMPACT_ATOMS: atom_id res chain seq x y z
N VAL A 1 -13.01 5.64 -23.86
CA VAL A 1 -11.77 5.45 -23.09
C VAL A 1 -12.11 5.58 -21.60
N LEU A 2 -11.83 4.55 -20.81
CA LEU A 2 -12.04 4.60 -19.35
C LEU A 2 -10.84 5.30 -18.71
N PHE A 3 -11.00 6.54 -18.28
CA PHE A 3 -9.99 7.28 -17.52
C PHE A 3 -10.11 6.99 -16.00
N ARG A 4 -9.04 7.27 -15.27
CA ARG A 4 -8.91 7.07 -13.82
C ARG A 4 -8.26 8.30 -13.19
N SER A 5 -8.39 8.42 -11.86
CA SER A 5 -7.65 9.45 -11.10
C SER A 5 -6.15 9.30 -11.34
N GLY A 6 -5.47 10.39 -11.61
CA GLY A 6 -4.05 10.42 -12.00
C GLY A 6 -3.80 10.37 -13.52
N ASP A 7 -4.82 10.11 -14.37
CA ASP A 7 -4.64 10.16 -15.80
C ASP A 7 -4.36 11.59 -16.29
N LYS A 8 -3.35 11.73 -17.14
CA LYS A 8 -3.12 12.97 -17.91
C LYS A 8 -3.97 12.94 -19.16
N VAL A 9 -4.82 13.94 -19.33
CA VAL A 9 -5.81 13.96 -20.41
C VAL A 9 -5.66 15.19 -21.30
N VAL A 10 -5.96 15.02 -22.58
CA VAL A 10 -6.26 16.12 -23.48
C VAL A 10 -7.76 16.36 -23.42
N TRP A 11 -8.15 17.58 -23.08
CA TRP A 11 -9.55 17.91 -22.98
C TRP A 11 -9.87 19.21 -23.72
N ARG A 12 -11.08 19.33 -24.22
CA ARG A 12 -11.61 20.53 -24.84
C ARG A 12 -12.69 21.15 -23.94
N PRO A 13 -12.56 22.42 -23.56
CA PRO A 13 -13.59 23.08 -22.77
C PRO A 13 -14.94 23.12 -23.53
N GLY A 14 -16.04 23.14 -22.79
CA GLY A 14 -17.35 23.37 -23.36
C GLY A 14 -17.46 24.78 -23.97
N LEU A 15 -18.44 24.96 -24.84
CA LEU A 15 -18.65 26.25 -25.57
C LEU A 15 -19.04 27.38 -24.64
N ASN A 16 -19.53 27.11 -23.45
CA ASN A 16 -19.88 28.09 -22.42
C ASN A 16 -19.75 27.45 -21.01
N ALA A 17 -19.87 28.26 -19.95
CA ALA A 17 -19.75 27.81 -18.56
C ALA A 17 -20.79 26.74 -18.14
N ALA A 18 -21.87 26.58 -18.88
CA ALA A 18 -22.93 25.62 -18.62
C ALA A 18 -22.71 24.25 -19.33
N THR A 19 -21.77 24.19 -20.27
CA THR A 19 -21.46 22.96 -21.03
C THR A 19 -20.20 22.28 -20.48
N ALA A 20 -20.32 21.02 -20.10
CA ALA A 20 -19.19 20.23 -19.70
C ALA A 20 -18.13 20.08 -20.80
N GLY A 21 -16.86 20.09 -20.45
CA GLY A 21 -15.79 19.80 -21.40
C GLY A 21 -15.76 18.30 -21.79
N VAL A 22 -15.05 18.01 -22.87
CA VAL A 22 -14.92 16.63 -23.40
C VAL A 22 -13.46 16.23 -23.34
N ILE A 23 -13.19 15.03 -22.77
CA ILE A 23 -11.88 14.38 -22.82
C ILE A 23 -11.71 13.76 -24.21
N GLU A 24 -10.72 14.23 -24.95
CA GLU A 24 -10.44 13.81 -26.33
C GLU A 24 -9.40 12.66 -26.37
N ALA A 25 -8.43 12.68 -25.47
CA ALA A 25 -7.40 11.65 -25.37
C ALA A 25 -6.87 11.47 -23.94
N VAL A 26 -6.29 10.31 -23.69
CA VAL A 26 -5.55 10.00 -22.47
C VAL A 26 -4.10 9.74 -22.86
N HIS A 27 -3.16 10.42 -22.21
CA HIS A 27 -1.73 10.18 -22.41
C HIS A 27 -1.32 8.77 -21.96
N PRO A 28 -0.21 8.22 -22.49
CA PRO A 28 0.36 6.97 -21.99
C PRO A 28 0.60 7.03 -20.47
N ARG A 29 0.23 5.96 -19.79
CA ARG A 29 0.43 5.80 -18.34
C ARG A 29 1.80 5.24 -18.06
N HIS A 30 2.53 5.76 -17.07
CA HIS A 30 3.79 5.16 -16.61
C HIS A 30 3.55 4.10 -15.54
N SER A 31 2.45 4.17 -14.80
CA SER A 31 2.04 3.18 -13.81
C SER A 31 0.52 3.03 -13.78
N VAL A 32 0.05 1.86 -13.39
CA VAL A 32 -1.39 1.58 -13.20
C VAL A 32 -1.56 0.75 -11.94
N LEU A 33 -2.27 1.31 -10.98
CA LEU A 33 -2.69 0.53 -9.82
C LEU A 33 -3.99 -0.19 -10.15
N THR A 34 -3.98 -1.50 -9.99
CA THR A 34 -5.12 -2.37 -10.29
C THR A 34 -5.62 -3.05 -9.03
N ARG A 35 -6.88 -3.43 -9.05
CA ARG A 35 -7.42 -4.38 -8.06
C ARG A 35 -8.07 -5.53 -8.80
N PRO A 36 -8.08 -6.72 -8.20
CA PRO A 36 -8.86 -7.83 -8.72
C PRO A 36 -10.35 -7.49 -8.75
N ASP A 37 -11.03 -7.84 -9.83
CA ASP A 37 -12.49 -7.74 -9.94
C ASP A 37 -13.15 -9.04 -9.51
N PHE A 38 -14.45 -8.99 -9.20
CA PHE A 38 -15.22 -10.14 -8.76
C PHE A 38 -15.27 -11.27 -9.82
N TYR A 39 -15.16 -10.90 -11.09
CA TYR A 39 -15.24 -11.82 -12.26
C TYR A 39 -13.86 -12.22 -12.83
N ASP A 40 -12.82 -12.36 -11.99
CA ASP A 40 -11.44 -12.74 -12.37
C ASP A 40 -10.71 -11.76 -13.29
N GLY A 41 -11.27 -10.58 -13.48
CA GLY A 41 -10.61 -9.48 -14.17
C GLY A 41 -9.73 -8.65 -13.24
N VAL A 42 -8.93 -7.78 -13.82
CA VAL A 42 -8.16 -6.75 -13.11
C VAL A 42 -8.71 -5.38 -13.48
N LYS A 43 -9.16 -4.62 -12.50
CA LYS A 43 -9.77 -3.31 -12.73
C LYS A 43 -8.78 -2.21 -12.34
N PRO A 44 -8.42 -1.30 -13.27
CA PRO A 44 -7.62 -0.13 -12.94
C PRO A 44 -8.34 0.76 -11.93
N ILE A 45 -7.66 1.21 -10.90
CA ILE A 45 -8.19 2.09 -9.85
C ILE A 45 -7.63 3.49 -9.99
N ALA A 46 -6.32 3.60 -10.23
CA ALA A 46 -5.59 4.83 -10.38
C ALA A 46 -4.44 4.66 -11.37
N ALA A 47 -3.95 5.76 -11.91
CA ALA A 47 -2.90 5.79 -12.92
C ALA A 47 -1.83 6.82 -12.55
N ASN A 48 -0.63 6.64 -13.12
CA ASN A 48 0.50 7.56 -12.97
C ASN A 48 0.90 7.80 -11.51
N ILE A 49 0.80 6.77 -10.66
CA ILE A 49 1.23 6.82 -9.26
C ILE A 49 2.75 6.67 -9.22
N ASP A 50 3.43 7.61 -8.55
CA ASP A 50 4.87 7.60 -8.35
C ASP A 50 5.27 6.85 -7.08
N GLN A 51 4.39 6.85 -6.05
CA GLN A 51 4.69 6.18 -4.78
C GLN A 51 3.44 5.73 -4.02
N ILE A 52 3.59 4.63 -3.29
CA ILE A 52 2.58 4.10 -2.37
C ILE A 52 3.03 4.38 -0.93
N ILE A 53 2.24 5.18 -0.22
CA ILE A 53 2.49 5.51 1.18
C ILE A 53 1.77 4.49 2.05
N ILE A 54 2.53 3.58 2.64
CA ILE A 54 2.04 2.55 3.56
C ILE A 54 1.89 3.17 4.94
N VAL A 55 0.68 3.59 5.27
CA VAL A 55 0.38 4.19 6.57
C VAL A 55 0.05 3.08 7.57
N SER A 56 0.87 2.98 8.59
CA SER A 56 0.65 2.18 9.78
C SER A 56 0.54 3.12 11.00
N ALA A 57 0.21 2.58 12.16
CA ALA A 57 0.13 3.37 13.39
C ALA A 57 0.60 2.55 14.59
N VAL A 58 0.83 3.22 15.70
CA VAL A 58 1.07 2.55 16.97
C VAL A 58 -0.23 2.09 17.64
N MET A 59 -1.34 2.69 17.23
CA MET A 59 -2.70 2.32 17.63
C MET A 59 -3.63 2.42 16.39
N PRO A 60 -4.23 1.33 15.86
CA PRO A 60 -4.09 -0.09 16.29
C PRO A 60 -2.64 -0.57 16.31
N GLU A 61 -2.35 -1.63 17.09
CA GLU A 61 -1.00 -2.14 17.29
C GLU A 61 -0.22 -2.32 15.97
N PHE A 62 1.03 -1.84 15.98
CA PHE A 62 1.92 -1.94 14.82
C PHE A 62 2.19 -3.39 14.45
N SER A 63 1.93 -3.76 13.21
CA SER A 63 2.12 -5.11 12.70
C SER A 63 3.01 -5.12 11.46
N THR A 64 4.17 -5.73 11.59
CA THR A 64 5.10 -5.95 10.47
C THR A 64 4.47 -6.80 9.36
N ASN A 65 3.62 -7.77 9.71
CA ASN A 65 2.92 -8.59 8.71
C ASN A 65 2.03 -7.77 7.78
N ILE A 66 1.36 -6.74 8.33
CA ILE A 66 0.52 -5.85 7.54
C ILE A 66 1.36 -4.96 6.63
N VAL A 67 2.46 -4.42 7.15
CA VAL A 67 3.42 -3.66 6.34
C VAL A 67 3.95 -4.51 5.20
N ASP A 68 4.35 -5.75 5.48
CA ASP A 68 4.88 -6.69 4.48
C ASP A 68 3.85 -7.01 3.38
N ARG A 69 2.57 -7.14 3.72
CA ARG A 69 1.50 -7.31 2.72
C ARG A 69 1.40 -6.13 1.76
N TYR A 70 1.49 -4.90 2.28
CA TYR A 70 1.49 -3.70 1.43
C TYR A 70 2.77 -3.56 0.62
N LEU A 71 3.93 -3.96 1.17
CA LEU A 71 5.19 -3.99 0.44
C LEU A 71 5.13 -4.99 -0.73
N VAL A 72 4.62 -6.21 -0.50
CA VAL A 72 4.39 -7.19 -1.58
C VAL A 72 3.53 -6.60 -2.69
N ALA A 73 2.44 -5.89 -2.33
CA ALA A 73 1.59 -5.27 -3.32
C ALA A 73 2.28 -4.13 -4.09
N ALA A 74 3.11 -3.33 -3.43
CA ALA A 74 3.86 -2.25 -4.05
C ALA A 74 4.96 -2.78 -5.00
N GLU A 75 5.69 -3.81 -4.55
CA GLU A 75 6.73 -4.49 -5.34
C GLU A 75 6.14 -5.22 -6.56
N ASP A 76 4.92 -5.78 -6.42
CA ASP A 76 4.25 -6.44 -7.53
C ASP A 76 3.90 -5.48 -8.67
N VAL A 77 3.44 -4.28 -8.34
CA VAL A 77 3.10 -3.24 -9.33
C VAL A 77 4.28 -2.33 -9.66
N GLU A 78 5.45 -2.58 -9.08
CA GLU A 78 6.70 -1.83 -9.31
C GLU A 78 6.56 -0.32 -9.03
N ILE A 79 5.80 0.04 -8.00
CA ILE A 79 5.63 1.41 -7.53
C ILE A 79 6.38 1.57 -6.20
N ALA A 80 7.22 2.61 -6.10
CA ALA A 80 8.06 2.86 -4.94
C ALA A 80 7.25 2.97 -3.63
N PRO A 81 7.51 2.16 -2.59
CA PRO A 81 6.85 2.27 -1.31
C PRO A 81 7.54 3.27 -0.38
N LEU A 82 6.76 3.93 0.47
CA LEU A 82 7.22 4.70 1.63
C LEU A 82 6.43 4.23 2.85
N ILE A 83 7.11 3.81 3.90
CA ILE A 83 6.49 3.39 5.15
C ILE A 83 6.32 4.61 6.05
N VAL A 84 5.10 4.85 6.52
CA VAL A 84 4.78 5.92 7.48
C VAL A 84 4.19 5.29 8.74
N LEU A 85 4.86 5.49 9.88
CA LEU A 85 4.31 5.14 11.18
C LEU A 85 3.71 6.37 11.84
N ASN A 86 2.40 6.37 12.01
CA ASN A 86 1.63 7.47 12.57
C ASN A 86 1.33 7.29 14.07
N LYS A 87 0.91 8.37 14.72
CA LYS A 87 0.54 8.47 16.14
C LYS A 87 1.71 8.19 17.09
N VAL A 88 2.93 8.55 16.68
CA VAL A 88 4.15 8.29 17.48
C VAL A 88 4.21 9.08 18.80
N ASP A 89 3.37 10.11 18.94
CA ASP A 89 3.11 10.83 20.18
C ASP A 89 2.59 9.93 21.31
N MET A 90 1.98 8.78 20.96
CA MET A 90 1.46 7.81 21.93
C MET A 90 2.53 6.82 22.44
N LEU A 91 3.77 6.88 21.93
CA LEU A 91 4.86 5.98 22.33
C LEU A 91 5.60 6.54 23.55
N ASP A 92 5.74 5.71 24.57
CA ASP A 92 6.80 5.92 25.56
C ASP A 92 8.19 5.56 24.98
N GLU A 93 9.24 5.88 25.69
CA GLU A 93 10.62 5.68 25.24
C GLU A 93 10.93 4.18 24.95
N ALA A 94 10.43 3.28 25.79
CA ALA A 94 10.66 1.83 25.62
C ALA A 94 9.91 1.29 24.40
N ALA A 95 8.66 1.70 24.19
CA ALA A 95 7.89 1.34 23.02
C ALA A 95 8.49 1.93 21.73
N ARG A 96 8.96 3.19 21.79
CA ARG A 96 9.66 3.84 20.66
C ARG A 96 10.89 3.04 20.25
N THR A 97 11.74 2.67 21.21
CA THR A 97 12.94 1.87 20.95
C THR A 97 12.60 0.52 20.28
N ARG A 98 11.56 -0.18 20.75
CA ARG A 98 11.11 -1.46 20.14
C ARG A 98 10.66 -1.26 18.70
N VAL A 99 9.81 -0.28 18.45
CA VAL A 99 9.27 -0.01 17.11
C VAL A 99 10.38 0.45 16.16
N GLU A 100 11.30 1.28 16.61
CA GLU A 100 12.47 1.70 15.82
C GLU A 100 13.34 0.50 15.45
N GLY A 101 13.52 -0.46 16.36
CA GLY A 101 14.23 -1.72 16.07
C GLY A 101 13.54 -2.52 14.96
N GLN A 102 12.19 -2.63 14.98
CA GLN A 102 11.44 -3.29 13.92
C GLN A 102 11.55 -2.56 12.58
N LEU A 103 11.48 -1.22 12.59
CA LEU A 103 11.57 -0.38 11.40
C LEU A 103 12.99 -0.35 10.80
N ALA A 104 14.03 -0.58 11.62
CA ALA A 104 15.42 -0.65 11.15
C ALA A 104 15.62 -1.75 10.11
N ALA A 105 14.88 -2.87 10.22
CA ALA A 105 14.93 -3.95 9.22
C ALA A 105 14.48 -3.46 7.83
N TYR A 106 13.44 -2.66 7.76
CA TYR A 106 12.96 -2.09 6.50
C TYR A 106 13.92 -1.06 5.91
N ARG A 107 14.50 -0.19 6.76
CA ARG A 107 15.51 0.78 6.31
C ARG A 107 16.74 0.08 5.74
N LYS A 108 17.18 -1.04 6.35
CA LYS A 108 18.28 -1.88 5.85
C LYS A 108 18.00 -2.46 4.47
N LEU A 109 16.74 -2.74 4.14
CA LEU A 109 16.31 -3.20 2.82
C LEU A 109 16.15 -2.07 1.80
N GLY A 110 16.41 -0.81 2.19
CA GLY A 110 16.30 0.35 1.32
C GLY A 110 14.92 1.02 1.32
N TYR A 111 13.97 0.55 2.11
CA TYR A 111 12.66 1.19 2.21
C TYR A 111 12.74 2.46 3.07
N PRO A 112 12.32 3.62 2.55
CA PRO A 112 12.23 4.83 3.35
C PRO A 112 11.15 4.68 4.42
N VAL A 113 11.44 5.18 5.63
CA VAL A 113 10.54 5.12 6.79
C VAL A 113 10.49 6.47 7.46
N ILE A 114 9.29 7.01 7.63
CA ILE A 114 9.03 8.27 8.34
C ILE A 114 8.09 8.01 9.53
N LEU A 115 8.47 8.51 10.69
CA LEU A 115 7.64 8.54 11.88
C LEU A 115 6.89 9.87 11.91
N VAL A 116 5.57 9.83 12.16
CA VAL A 116 4.75 11.04 12.15
C VAL A 116 3.75 11.06 13.30
N SER A 117 3.37 12.25 13.69
CA SER A 117 2.21 12.50 14.55
C SER A 117 1.45 13.72 14.04
N CYS A 118 0.16 13.55 13.77
CA CYS A 118 -0.72 14.69 13.45
C CYS A 118 -0.96 15.57 14.67
N GLU A 119 -0.83 15.02 15.88
CA GLU A 119 -1.09 15.73 17.15
C GLU A 119 0.07 16.62 17.53
N SER A 120 1.30 16.09 17.54
CA SER A 120 2.49 16.86 17.89
C SER A 120 3.14 17.60 16.72
N GLY A 121 2.79 17.26 15.48
CA GLY A 121 3.43 17.76 14.27
C GLY A 121 4.74 17.05 13.91
N GLU A 122 5.19 16.09 14.72
CA GLU A 122 6.43 15.35 14.45
C GLU A 122 6.41 14.71 13.06
N GLY A 123 7.48 14.87 12.29
CA GLY A 123 7.70 14.22 11.00
C GLY A 123 6.83 14.72 9.84
N LEU A 124 5.86 15.62 10.06
CA LEU A 124 4.98 16.11 8.99
C LEU A 124 5.75 16.84 7.89
N ASP A 125 6.79 17.60 8.22
CA ASP A 125 7.57 18.31 7.21
C ASP A 125 8.42 17.35 6.36
N ALA A 126 8.96 16.28 6.97
CA ALA A 126 9.64 15.23 6.24
C ALA A 126 8.67 14.48 5.30
N LEU A 127 7.44 14.23 5.76
CA LEU A 127 6.41 13.63 4.93
C LEU A 127 6.02 14.57 3.77
N LYS A 128 5.80 15.87 4.01
CA LYS A 128 5.53 16.86 2.96
C LYS A 128 6.63 16.86 1.89
N ALA A 129 7.90 16.88 2.33
CA ALA A 129 9.03 16.84 1.41
C ALA A 129 9.05 15.55 0.56
N ALA A 130 8.72 14.41 1.14
CA ALA A 130 8.64 13.14 0.42
C ALA A 130 7.49 13.07 -0.59
N LEU A 131 6.43 13.86 -0.41
CA LEU A 131 5.26 13.93 -1.29
C LEU A 131 5.40 14.97 -2.40
N THR A 132 6.34 15.92 -2.29
CA THR A 132 6.54 17.00 -3.26
C THR A 132 6.83 16.45 -4.65
N ASP A 133 6.16 17.01 -5.66
CA ASP A 133 6.25 16.66 -7.08
C ASP A 133 5.96 15.19 -7.42
N LYS A 134 5.24 14.48 -6.55
CA LYS A 134 4.85 13.09 -6.78
C LYS A 134 3.34 12.91 -6.70
N ILE A 135 2.83 11.99 -7.49
CA ILE A 135 1.47 11.47 -7.34
C ILE A 135 1.54 10.29 -6.36
N SER A 136 0.95 10.48 -5.20
CA SER A 136 1.01 9.52 -4.09
C SER A 136 -0.35 8.94 -3.79
N ILE A 137 -0.35 7.73 -3.22
CA ILE A 137 -1.56 7.11 -2.71
C ILE A 137 -1.35 6.62 -1.29
N PHE A 138 -2.30 6.90 -0.38
CA PHE A 138 -2.28 6.36 0.98
C PHE A 138 -2.97 5.01 1.04
N VAL A 139 -2.26 4.02 1.56
CA VAL A 139 -2.77 2.69 1.86
C VAL A 139 -2.55 2.37 3.33
N GLY A 140 -3.31 1.45 3.90
CA GLY A 140 -3.20 1.08 5.31
C GLY A 140 -4.56 0.75 5.90
N GLN A 141 -4.56 0.11 7.05
CA GLN A 141 -5.75 -0.34 7.76
C GLN A 141 -6.69 0.82 8.15
N SER A 142 -7.91 0.46 8.57
CA SER A 142 -8.82 1.41 9.21
C SER A 142 -8.21 1.89 10.54
N GLY A 143 -8.44 3.16 10.89
CA GLY A 143 -8.00 3.72 12.16
C GLY A 143 -6.53 4.13 12.26
N VAL A 144 -5.67 3.87 11.26
CA VAL A 144 -4.25 4.29 11.30
C VAL A 144 -4.03 5.79 11.09
N GLY A 145 -5.09 6.54 10.77
CA GLY A 145 -5.03 8.01 10.68
C GLY A 145 -4.77 8.56 9.28
N LYS A 146 -5.09 7.84 8.20
CA LYS A 146 -4.94 8.35 6.81
C LYS A 146 -5.67 9.67 6.59
N SER A 147 -6.94 9.77 7.01
CA SER A 147 -7.73 11.01 6.89
C SER A 147 -7.17 12.15 7.75
N SER A 148 -6.63 11.84 8.93
CA SER A 148 -5.97 12.84 9.79
C SER A 148 -4.69 13.37 9.14
N LEU A 149 -3.88 12.48 8.53
CA LEU A 149 -2.69 12.88 7.76
C LEU A 149 -3.09 13.74 6.56
N THR A 150 -4.14 13.36 5.82
CA THR A 150 -4.64 14.16 4.70
C THR A 150 -5.01 15.56 5.15
N ASN A 151 -5.73 15.71 6.28
CA ASN A 151 -6.10 17.01 6.84
C ASN A 151 -4.90 17.81 7.34
N ALA A 152 -3.91 17.15 7.98
CA ALA A 152 -2.69 17.80 8.44
C ALA A 152 -1.82 18.32 7.28
N LEU A 153 -1.82 17.59 6.16
CA LEU A 153 -1.07 17.98 4.95
C LEU A 153 -1.81 19.05 4.12
N MET A 154 -3.14 19.08 4.20
CA MET A 154 -4.02 19.99 3.45
C MET A 154 -5.00 20.68 4.39
N PRO A 155 -4.56 21.66 5.18
CA PRO A 155 -5.44 22.42 6.06
C PRO A 155 -6.56 23.11 5.24
N GLY A 156 -7.81 22.92 5.66
CA GLY A 156 -8.99 23.50 4.99
C GLY A 156 -9.74 22.55 4.04
N LEU A 157 -9.20 21.35 3.76
CA LEU A 157 -9.89 20.38 2.91
C LEU A 157 -11.11 19.75 3.61
N GLY A 158 -11.09 19.66 4.95
CA GLY A 158 -12.20 19.14 5.76
C GLY A 158 -12.56 17.69 5.45
N VAL A 159 -11.57 16.85 5.16
CA VAL A 159 -11.82 15.42 5.01
C VAL A 159 -12.36 14.90 6.33
N LEU A 160 -13.53 14.27 6.29
CA LEU A 160 -14.17 13.72 7.49
C LEU A 160 -13.24 12.70 8.17
N THR A 161 -12.74 13.10 9.32
CA THR A 161 -12.02 12.21 10.24
C THR A 161 -13.04 11.56 11.13
N GLY A 162 -13.28 10.26 10.99
CA GLY A 162 -14.19 9.53 11.87
C GLY A 162 -14.79 8.31 11.20
N GLU A 163 -15.33 7.45 12.04
CA GLU A 163 -15.90 6.12 11.81
C GLU A 163 -17.08 6.02 10.82
N ILE A 164 -17.25 6.98 9.91
CA ILE A 164 -18.40 7.02 8.98
C ILE A 164 -18.33 5.89 7.93
N SER A 165 -17.31 5.03 7.99
CA SER A 165 -17.25 3.87 7.10
C SER A 165 -17.86 2.59 7.66
N GLU A 166 -18.25 2.54 8.95
CA GLU A 166 -18.79 1.32 9.57
C GLU A 166 -20.32 1.34 9.77
N ASN A 167 -20.97 2.49 9.69
CA ASN A 167 -22.40 2.61 10.02
C ASN A 167 -23.33 3.02 8.88
N SER A 168 -23.00 2.78 7.62
CA SER A 168 -24.03 2.82 6.57
C SER A 168 -24.63 1.42 6.36
N GLY A 169 -25.28 0.92 7.39
CA GLY A 169 -26.15 -0.26 7.34
C GLY A 169 -27.46 -0.03 6.59
N LEU A 170 -27.48 0.87 5.61
CA LEU A 170 -28.54 0.98 4.59
C LEU A 170 -27.90 0.99 3.22
N GLY A 171 -28.15 -0.08 2.47
CA GLY A 171 -27.69 -0.28 1.12
C GLY A 171 -28.03 0.89 0.20
N THR A 172 -27.07 1.75 -0.03
CA THR A 172 -27.06 2.67 -1.19
C THR A 172 -25.61 3.07 -1.46
N HIS A 173 -25.10 2.63 -2.58
CA HIS A 173 -23.95 3.12 -3.36
C HIS A 173 -22.88 3.91 -2.57
N THR A 174 -21.99 3.18 -1.90
CA THR A 174 -20.74 3.76 -1.39
C THR A 174 -19.99 4.35 -2.57
N THR A 175 -19.74 5.65 -2.53
CA THR A 175 -19.00 6.40 -3.55
C THR A 175 -17.64 5.75 -3.76
N THR A 176 -17.51 4.92 -4.79
CA THR A 176 -16.29 4.21 -5.17
C THR A 176 -15.38 5.07 -6.05
N THR A 177 -15.56 6.38 -6.03
CA THR A 177 -14.83 7.30 -6.90
C THR A 177 -13.56 7.74 -6.19
N ALA A 178 -12.41 7.39 -6.74
CA ALA A 178 -11.13 7.91 -6.29
C ALA A 178 -11.08 9.43 -6.54
N ARG A 179 -10.56 10.18 -5.58
CA ARG A 179 -10.37 11.64 -5.66
C ARG A 179 -8.89 11.96 -5.72
N LEU A 180 -8.54 12.93 -6.57
CA LEU A 180 -7.21 13.51 -6.65
C LEU A 180 -7.22 14.84 -5.91
N TYR A 181 -6.29 15.02 -5.00
CA TYR A 181 -6.07 16.26 -4.25
C TYR A 181 -4.69 16.82 -4.60
N HIS A 182 -4.62 18.14 -4.82
CA HIS A 182 -3.36 18.82 -5.09
C HIS A 182 -2.81 19.42 -3.79
N PHE A 183 -1.56 19.12 -3.45
CA PHE A 183 -0.91 19.71 -2.28
C PHE A 183 -0.49 21.16 -2.58
N PRO A 184 -0.69 22.10 -1.64
CA PRO A 184 -0.19 23.47 -1.78
C PRO A 184 1.34 23.53 -1.95
N SER A 185 2.06 22.54 -1.42
CA SER A 185 3.53 22.40 -1.52
C SER A 185 4.02 21.74 -2.81
N GLY A 186 3.11 21.41 -3.74
CA GLY A 186 3.40 20.59 -4.92
C GLY A 186 3.19 19.09 -4.66
N GLY A 187 2.86 18.36 -5.74
CA GLY A 187 2.50 16.95 -5.70
C GLY A 187 1.01 16.70 -5.45
N ASP A 188 0.61 15.46 -5.59
CA ASP A 188 -0.80 15.04 -5.61
C ASP A 188 -1.03 13.84 -4.69
N LEU A 189 -2.23 13.78 -4.09
CA LEU A 189 -2.70 12.64 -3.34
C LEU A 189 -3.95 12.05 -3.99
N ILE A 190 -3.92 10.76 -4.28
CA ILE A 190 -5.10 10.00 -4.66
C ILE A 190 -5.69 9.35 -3.41
N ASP A 191 -6.90 9.76 -3.03
CA ASP A 191 -7.71 9.07 -2.02
C ASP A 191 -8.72 8.17 -2.72
N SER A 192 -8.63 6.88 -2.45
CA SER A 192 -9.54 5.89 -3.00
C SER A 192 -10.09 5.00 -1.87
N PRO A 193 -11.38 5.12 -1.56
CA PRO A 193 -12.03 4.27 -0.56
C PRO A 193 -11.92 2.77 -0.84
N GLY A 194 -11.70 2.40 -2.11
CA GLY A 194 -11.58 1.01 -2.55
C GLY A 194 -10.20 0.37 -2.37
N ILE A 195 -9.17 1.11 -1.90
CA ILE A 195 -7.80 0.60 -1.74
C ILE A 195 -7.47 0.35 -0.26
N ARG A 196 -8.47 0.07 0.56
CA ARG A 196 -8.26 -0.22 1.99
C ARG A 196 -7.52 -1.53 2.21
N GLU A 197 -7.65 -2.47 1.28
CA GLU A 197 -6.98 -3.77 1.34
C GLU A 197 -6.46 -4.15 -0.05
N PHE A 198 -5.14 -4.25 -0.19
CA PHE A 198 -4.55 -4.93 -1.34
C PHE A 198 -4.83 -6.42 -1.22
N ALA A 199 -5.74 -6.89 -2.03
CA ALA A 199 -6.01 -8.31 -2.11
C ALA A 199 -4.92 -8.97 -2.97
N LEU A 200 -4.04 -9.74 -2.33
CA LEU A 200 -2.92 -10.42 -2.99
C LEU A 200 -3.31 -11.80 -3.57
N TRP A 201 -4.55 -12.24 -3.40
CA TRP A 201 -5.01 -13.60 -3.73
C TRP A 201 -4.82 -14.00 -5.21
N HIS A 202 -4.64 -13.03 -6.09
CA HIS A 202 -4.38 -13.25 -7.53
C HIS A 202 -2.91 -13.56 -7.81
N LEU A 203 -1.99 -13.26 -6.86
CA LEU A 203 -0.57 -13.48 -7.06
C LEU A 203 -0.19 -14.95 -6.82
N GLU A 204 0.61 -15.52 -7.72
CA GLU A 204 1.19 -16.83 -7.52
C GLU A 204 2.28 -16.80 -6.43
N ALA A 205 2.56 -17.96 -5.82
CA ALA A 205 3.52 -18.09 -4.73
C ALA A 205 4.92 -17.58 -5.13
N ASP A 206 5.37 -17.90 -6.33
CA ASP A 206 6.67 -17.45 -6.85
C ASP A 206 6.73 -15.92 -7.00
N ARG A 207 5.63 -15.30 -7.42
CA ARG A 207 5.56 -13.83 -7.50
C ARG A 207 5.62 -13.19 -6.12
N ILE A 208 4.92 -13.75 -5.12
CA ILE A 208 5.01 -13.28 -3.73
C ILE A 208 6.45 -13.43 -3.21
N THR A 209 7.09 -14.57 -3.48
CA THR A 209 8.48 -14.80 -3.10
C THR A 209 9.43 -13.75 -3.69
N TRP A 210 9.23 -13.42 -4.98
CA TRP A 210 10.00 -12.38 -5.66
C TRP A 210 9.78 -10.98 -5.07
N CYS A 211 8.58 -10.69 -4.56
CA CYS A 211 8.24 -9.40 -3.94
C CYS A 211 8.93 -9.17 -2.58
N PHE A 212 9.49 -10.20 -1.96
CA PHE A 212 10.42 -10.02 -0.84
C PHE A 212 11.81 -9.74 -1.40
N VAL A 213 12.21 -8.46 -1.45
CA VAL A 213 13.41 -8.00 -2.15
C VAL A 213 14.69 -8.72 -1.71
N GLU A 214 14.81 -9.01 -0.43
CA GLU A 214 15.95 -9.75 0.16
C GLU A 214 15.98 -11.23 -0.19
N PHE A 215 14.91 -11.80 -0.77
CA PHE A 215 14.88 -13.19 -1.21
C PHE A 215 15.46 -13.35 -2.61
N ARG A 216 15.48 -12.28 -3.41
CA ARG A 216 15.85 -12.32 -4.83
C ARG A 216 17.21 -12.95 -5.10
N ASP A 217 18.19 -12.66 -4.25
CA ASP A 217 19.55 -13.19 -4.38
C ASP A 217 19.65 -14.72 -4.13
N TYR A 218 18.62 -15.32 -3.55
CA TYR A 218 18.56 -16.74 -3.21
C TYR A 218 17.63 -17.54 -4.12
N LEU A 219 16.86 -16.87 -4.99
CA LEU A 219 15.93 -17.54 -5.88
C LEU A 219 16.66 -18.45 -6.86
N GLY A 220 16.19 -19.68 -7.02
CA GLY A 220 16.82 -20.70 -7.86
C GLY A 220 18.03 -21.39 -7.24
N SER A 221 18.47 -21.01 -6.01
CA SER A 221 19.63 -21.60 -5.32
C SER A 221 19.26 -22.75 -4.38
N CYS A 222 17.97 -23.10 -4.25
CA CYS A 222 17.54 -24.25 -3.47
C CYS A 222 17.97 -25.57 -4.13
N LYS A 223 18.20 -26.60 -3.34
CA LYS A 223 18.57 -27.94 -3.82
C LYS A 223 17.50 -28.56 -4.73
N PHE A 224 16.22 -28.28 -4.47
CA PHE A 224 15.09 -28.77 -5.24
C PHE A 224 14.38 -27.62 -5.95
N ARG A 225 13.93 -27.85 -7.19
CA ARG A 225 13.25 -26.82 -8.01
C ARG A 225 11.85 -26.48 -7.51
N ASP A 226 11.20 -27.44 -6.86
CA ASP A 226 9.85 -27.35 -6.28
C ASP A 226 9.87 -27.01 -4.78
N CYS A 227 10.96 -26.42 -4.31
CA CYS A 227 11.13 -26.02 -2.91
C CYS A 227 10.04 -25.04 -2.48
N THR A 228 9.28 -25.41 -1.47
CA THR A 228 8.23 -24.57 -0.88
C THR A 228 8.74 -23.60 0.17
N HIS A 229 10.05 -23.68 0.48
CA HIS A 229 10.78 -22.90 1.49
C HIS A 229 10.28 -23.10 2.93
N LYS A 230 9.42 -24.09 3.19
CA LYS A 230 8.96 -24.45 4.55
C LYS A 230 10.00 -25.35 5.24
N ASP A 231 9.95 -26.63 4.96
CA ASP A 231 10.79 -27.64 5.62
C ASP A 231 11.69 -28.40 4.66
N ASP A 232 11.80 -27.93 3.43
CA ASP A 232 12.57 -28.57 2.39
C ASP A 232 14.07 -28.60 2.71
N PRO A 233 14.72 -29.77 2.63
CA PRO A 233 16.16 -29.89 2.90
C PRO A 233 16.96 -29.17 1.81
N GLY A 234 17.96 -28.38 2.23
CA GLY A 234 18.80 -27.62 1.31
C GLY A 234 18.08 -26.38 0.74
N CYS A 235 17.12 -25.83 1.46
CA CYS A 235 16.48 -24.54 1.13
C CYS A 235 17.44 -23.38 1.35
N ALA A 236 17.71 -22.60 0.30
CA ALA A 236 18.60 -21.44 0.35
C ALA A 236 18.06 -20.31 1.23
N LEU A 237 16.74 -20.05 1.21
CA LEU A 237 16.12 -19.03 2.05
C LEU A 237 16.25 -19.37 3.53
N ARG A 238 16.02 -20.62 3.93
CA ARG A 238 16.22 -21.07 5.34
C ARG A 238 17.67 -20.96 5.78
N ALA A 239 18.62 -21.28 4.90
CA ALA A 239 20.03 -21.09 5.17
C ALA A 239 20.36 -19.60 5.37
N ALA A 240 19.81 -18.72 4.56
CA ALA A 240 19.95 -17.27 4.68
C ALA A 240 19.33 -16.71 5.98
N VAL A 241 18.19 -17.26 6.43
CA VAL A 241 17.60 -16.93 7.73
C VAL A 241 18.53 -17.38 8.86
N SER A 242 19.06 -18.61 8.79
CA SER A 242 19.96 -19.16 9.81
C SER A 242 21.28 -18.38 9.93
N SER A 243 21.76 -17.80 8.82
CA SER A 243 22.96 -16.95 8.80
C SER A 243 22.68 -15.48 9.19
N GLY A 244 21.43 -15.10 9.40
CA GLY A 244 21.02 -13.72 9.70
C GLY A 244 21.00 -12.78 8.48
N ALA A 245 21.15 -13.29 7.28
CA ALA A 245 21.04 -12.50 6.04
C ALA A 245 19.59 -12.11 5.74
N ILE A 246 18.64 -12.96 6.09
CA ILE A 246 17.20 -12.69 6.03
C ILE A 246 16.65 -12.62 7.46
N SER A 247 15.80 -11.64 7.73
CA SER A 247 15.12 -11.51 9.02
C SER A 247 14.16 -12.68 9.26
N PRO A 248 14.22 -13.36 10.44
CA PRO A 248 13.26 -14.39 10.81
C PRO A 248 11.81 -13.90 10.77
N ASP A 249 11.54 -12.66 11.21
CA ASP A 249 10.19 -12.08 11.20
C ASP A 249 9.66 -11.90 9.78
N ARG A 250 10.49 -11.41 8.87
CA ARG A 250 10.14 -11.25 7.45
C ARG A 250 9.86 -12.61 6.80
N PHE A 251 10.69 -13.60 7.10
CA PHE A 251 10.48 -14.97 6.61
C PHE A 251 9.20 -15.60 7.18
N HIS A 252 8.91 -15.37 8.46
CA HIS A 252 7.64 -15.79 9.06
C HIS A 252 6.44 -15.10 8.41
N ASN A 253 6.50 -13.78 8.20
CA ASN A 253 5.44 -13.01 7.55
C ASN A 253 5.20 -13.48 6.11
N TYR A 254 6.26 -13.83 5.36
CA TYR A 254 6.15 -14.43 4.03
C TYR A 254 5.26 -15.68 4.05
N HIS A 255 5.51 -16.62 4.96
CA HIS A 255 4.71 -17.84 5.06
C HIS A 255 3.27 -17.54 5.47
N ARG A 256 3.05 -16.62 6.42
CA ARG A 256 1.69 -16.18 6.79
C ARG A 256 0.93 -15.56 5.62
N ILE A 257 1.61 -14.78 4.79
CA ILE A 257 1.01 -14.22 3.59
C ILE A 257 0.59 -15.34 2.64
N LEU A 258 1.46 -16.30 2.35
CA LEU A 258 1.14 -17.44 1.49
C LEU A 258 -0.04 -18.26 2.02
N GLU A 259 -0.10 -18.55 3.30
CA GLU A 259 -1.20 -19.29 3.94
C GLU A 259 -2.53 -18.54 3.80
N THR A 260 -2.56 -17.27 4.16
CA THR A 260 -3.76 -16.42 4.00
C THR A 260 -4.24 -16.36 2.54
N MET A 261 -3.29 -16.37 1.58
CA MET A 261 -3.61 -16.36 0.16
C MET A 261 -4.25 -17.67 -0.30
N GLN A 262 -3.71 -18.81 0.15
CA GLN A 262 -4.27 -20.13 -0.15
C GLN A 262 -5.68 -20.27 0.40
N GLU A 263 -5.92 -19.86 1.65
CA GLU A 263 -7.25 -19.85 2.28
C GLU A 263 -8.24 -18.98 1.50
N ALA A 264 -7.85 -17.78 1.10
CA ALA A 264 -8.68 -16.87 0.33
C ALA A 264 -9.05 -17.44 -1.06
N ARG A 265 -8.13 -18.16 -1.72
CA ARG A 265 -8.41 -18.86 -2.98
C ARG A 265 -9.41 -20.00 -2.80
N HIS A 266 -9.22 -20.86 -1.78
CA HIS A 266 -10.12 -21.96 -1.49
C HIS A 266 -11.54 -21.47 -1.16
N GLY A 267 -11.67 -20.45 -0.31
CA GLY A 267 -12.95 -19.85 0.04
C GLY A 267 -13.71 -19.30 -1.17
N ARG A 268 -13.01 -18.69 -2.15
CA ARG A 268 -13.61 -18.20 -3.39
C ARG A 268 -14.05 -19.31 -4.33
N GLN A 269 -13.28 -20.41 -4.43
CA GLN A 269 -13.67 -21.56 -5.23
C GLN A 269 -14.93 -22.21 -4.68
N GLN A 270 -15.06 -22.32 -3.37
CA GLN A 270 -16.28 -22.85 -2.71
C GLN A 270 -17.49 -21.92 -2.89
N ALA A 271 -17.31 -20.60 -2.88
CA ALA A 271 -18.40 -19.64 -3.08
C ALA A 271 -18.92 -19.58 -4.54
N ARG A 272 -18.25 -20.24 -5.48
CA ARG A 272 -18.63 -20.33 -6.91
C ARG A 272 -19.37 -21.62 -7.28
N LEU A 273 -19.38 -22.59 -6.39
CA LEU A 273 -20.12 -23.86 -6.51
C LEU A 273 -21.49 -23.72 -5.87
#